data_baa529a9ebe79aa97667bec437f75545
#
_entry.id   baa529a9ebe79aa97667bec437f75545
#
_cell.length_a   1.000
_cell.length_b   1.000
_cell.length_c   1.000
_cell.angle_alpha   90.00
_cell.angle_beta   90.00
_cell.angle_gamma   90.00
#
_symmetry.space_group_name_H-M   'P 1'
#
loop_
_entity.id
_entity.type
_entity.pdbx_description
1 polymer ?
#
loop_
_entity_poly.entity_id
_entity_poly.type
_entity_poly.pdbx_seq_one_letter_code
_entity_poly.pdbx_strand_id
1 'polypeptide(L)'
;VPDGKQGVDLVNVGAGVPLHRQLFLVLHDEIGRGALGAGDALPTEQSLCDQFGVSRITVRRALADLAEAGFIERRHGIGSFVTEQSPLRPPEASGSYMDELRQVEFETEVDVVEFGMRALPRPVFQRLAPRERGLFVLRLRRERRTGEPLMITEAWLPDELADTVTQEALATLPLYRLLANAGVNLERLEHELTAEVAGPRTAALLDTTIGSPLIRVNRVVFAAGEPHHFLSMVLSPNRSRVVFNQTPGDLASGAGMAIAHDVRRPTA
;
A
#
# COMPACT_ATOMS: atom_id res chain seq x y z
N VAL A 1 21.09 -22.24 -22.56
CA VAL A 1 20.80 -23.24 -21.54
C VAL A 1 21.97 -23.30 -20.57
N PRO A 2 21.86 -22.89 -19.31
CA PRO A 2 22.71 -23.41 -18.25
C PRO A 2 21.94 -24.52 -17.54
N ASP A 3 22.49 -25.68 -17.66
CA ASP A 3 22.23 -26.90 -16.89
C ASP A 3 22.65 -26.62 -15.42
N GLY A 4 21.81 -27.01 -14.46
CA GLY A 4 22.22 -26.87 -13.06
C GLY A 4 21.05 -26.97 -12.09
N LYS A 5 20.55 -28.17 -11.81
CA LYS A 5 19.71 -28.54 -10.68
C LYS A 5 20.34 -28.08 -9.37
N GLN A 6 19.93 -26.90 -8.88
CA GLN A 6 19.76 -26.60 -7.46
C GLN A 6 18.39 -25.95 -7.32
N GLY A 7 17.35 -26.75 -7.52
CA GLY A 7 15.98 -26.32 -7.29
C GLY A 7 15.77 -26.21 -5.78
N VAL A 8 15.78 -24.98 -5.27
CA VAL A 8 15.00 -24.68 -4.08
C VAL A 8 13.57 -25.09 -4.46
N ASP A 9 12.97 -26.03 -3.72
CA ASP A 9 11.54 -26.36 -3.88
C ASP A 9 10.72 -25.11 -3.59
N LEU A 10 10.47 -24.33 -4.65
CA LEU A 10 9.79 -23.04 -4.56
C LEU A 10 8.33 -23.19 -4.15
N VAL A 11 7.78 -24.40 -4.28
CA VAL A 11 6.41 -24.74 -3.87
C VAL A 11 6.44 -25.97 -2.97
N ASN A 12 6.16 -25.80 -1.67
CA ASN A 12 6.31 -26.83 -0.65
C ASN A 12 5.05 -26.99 0.20
N VAL A 13 4.56 -28.22 0.35
CA VAL A 13 3.38 -28.57 1.19
C VAL A 13 3.59 -28.21 2.67
N GLY A 14 4.83 -28.23 3.16
CA GLY A 14 5.18 -27.93 4.57
C GLY A 14 5.25 -26.46 4.97
N ALA A 15 5.12 -25.54 4.02
CA ALA A 15 5.34 -24.10 4.28
C ALA A 15 4.17 -23.38 4.98
N GLY A 16 3.07 -24.05 5.31
CA GLY A 16 1.90 -23.44 5.97
C GLY A 16 1.12 -22.45 5.09
N VAL A 17 1.56 -22.23 3.85
CA VAL A 17 0.90 -21.38 2.83
C VAL A 17 0.29 -22.28 1.77
N PRO A 18 -0.97 -22.08 1.34
CA PRO A 18 -1.61 -22.87 0.30
C PRO A 18 -0.77 -22.91 -0.99
N LEU A 19 -0.65 -24.10 -1.63
CA LEU A 19 0.19 -24.30 -2.81
C LEU A 19 -0.13 -23.34 -3.97
N HIS A 20 -1.41 -23.00 -4.20
CA HIS A 20 -1.79 -22.04 -5.22
C HIS A 20 -1.24 -20.64 -4.92
N ARG A 21 -1.18 -20.26 -3.64
CA ARG A 21 -0.62 -18.97 -3.23
C ARG A 21 0.89 -18.94 -3.39
N GLN A 22 1.57 -20.04 -3.10
CA GLN A 22 3.01 -20.18 -3.35
C GLN A 22 3.32 -20.04 -4.84
N LEU A 23 2.57 -20.76 -5.70
CA LEU A 23 2.73 -20.68 -7.15
C LEU A 23 2.41 -19.29 -7.69
N PHE A 24 1.38 -18.63 -7.16
CA PHE A 24 1.09 -17.23 -7.46
C PHE A 24 2.32 -16.35 -7.19
N LEU A 25 2.95 -16.48 -6.01
CA LEU A 25 4.10 -15.66 -5.62
C LEU A 25 5.31 -15.91 -6.51
N VAL A 26 5.56 -17.18 -6.92
CA VAL A 26 6.66 -17.50 -7.84
C VAL A 26 6.46 -16.84 -9.20
N LEU A 27 5.28 -17.01 -9.80
CA LEU A 27 4.98 -16.42 -11.11
C LEU A 27 4.94 -14.87 -11.05
N HIS A 28 4.39 -14.32 -9.98
CA HIS A 28 4.40 -12.87 -9.74
C HIS A 28 5.83 -12.32 -9.66
N ASP A 29 6.74 -13.03 -8.98
CA ASP A 29 8.13 -12.63 -8.86
C ASP A 29 8.88 -12.75 -10.21
N GLU A 30 8.58 -13.77 -11.02
CA GLU A 30 9.13 -13.91 -12.39
C GLU A 30 8.69 -12.74 -13.30
N ILE A 31 7.41 -12.35 -13.22
CA ILE A 31 6.89 -11.17 -13.92
C ILE A 31 7.57 -9.90 -13.40
N GLY A 32 7.67 -9.75 -12.07
CA GLY A 32 8.26 -8.58 -11.43
C GLY A 32 9.74 -8.37 -11.74
N ARG A 33 10.50 -9.45 -11.90
CA ARG A 33 11.92 -9.41 -12.32
C ARG A 33 12.12 -9.29 -13.83
N GLY A 34 11.04 -9.31 -14.62
CA GLY A 34 11.11 -9.25 -16.07
C GLY A 34 11.58 -10.57 -16.73
N ALA A 35 11.60 -11.67 -15.99
CA ALA A 35 11.85 -13.00 -16.56
C ALA A 35 10.70 -13.44 -17.50
N LEU A 36 9.49 -12.94 -17.19
CA LEU A 36 8.32 -12.97 -18.06
C LEU A 36 7.94 -11.50 -18.35
N GLY A 37 8.20 -11.06 -19.56
CA GLY A 37 7.93 -9.67 -19.99
C GLY A 37 6.47 -9.43 -20.39
N ALA A 38 6.09 -8.16 -20.54
CA ALA A 38 4.77 -7.79 -21.03
C ALA A 38 4.50 -8.41 -22.42
N GLY A 39 3.35 -9.05 -22.58
CA GLY A 39 2.97 -9.77 -23.79
C GLY A 39 3.48 -11.21 -23.88
N ASP A 40 4.39 -11.63 -23.00
CA ASP A 40 4.90 -13.00 -23.00
C ASP A 40 3.81 -13.99 -22.57
N ALA A 41 3.83 -15.16 -23.21
CA ALA A 41 2.97 -16.28 -22.83
C ALA A 41 3.54 -16.98 -21.57
N LEU A 42 2.71 -17.20 -20.57
CA LEU A 42 3.05 -18.07 -19.46
C LEU A 42 3.18 -19.53 -19.92
N PRO A 43 3.97 -20.36 -19.22
CA PRO A 43 3.98 -21.81 -19.44
C PRO A 43 2.56 -22.38 -19.34
N THR A 44 2.30 -23.46 -20.10
CA THR A 44 0.97 -24.10 -20.09
C THR A 44 0.60 -24.64 -18.71
N GLU A 45 -0.70 -24.79 -18.42
CA GLU A 45 -1.16 -25.41 -17.15
C GLU A 45 -0.48 -26.76 -16.89
N GLN A 46 -0.26 -27.57 -17.94
CA GLN A 46 0.42 -28.86 -17.82
C GLN A 46 1.90 -28.68 -17.48
N SER A 47 2.59 -27.78 -18.17
CA SER A 47 4.00 -27.48 -17.89
C SER A 47 4.21 -26.99 -16.46
N LEU A 48 3.31 -26.12 -15.95
CA LEU A 48 3.36 -25.64 -14.56
C LEU A 48 3.10 -26.78 -13.56
N CYS A 49 2.16 -27.70 -13.85
CA CYS A 49 1.97 -28.90 -13.03
C CYS A 49 3.23 -29.74 -12.93
N ASP A 50 3.89 -29.99 -14.07
CA ASP A 50 5.07 -30.85 -14.16
C ASP A 50 6.29 -30.15 -13.50
N GLN A 51 6.45 -28.84 -13.70
CA GLN A 51 7.55 -28.04 -13.17
C GLN A 51 7.51 -27.93 -11.64
N PHE A 52 6.31 -27.67 -11.08
CA PHE A 52 6.15 -27.40 -9.64
C PHE A 52 5.57 -28.56 -8.84
N GLY A 53 5.27 -29.69 -9.47
CA GLY A 53 4.73 -30.88 -8.79
C GLY A 53 3.35 -30.65 -8.16
N VAL A 54 2.53 -29.77 -8.73
CA VAL A 54 1.22 -29.40 -8.18
C VAL A 54 0.06 -29.84 -9.08
N SER A 55 -1.14 -29.94 -8.49
CA SER A 55 -2.34 -30.33 -9.25
C SER A 55 -2.79 -29.22 -10.22
N ARG A 56 -3.53 -29.61 -11.28
CA ARG A 56 -4.16 -28.67 -12.22
C ARG A 56 -5.09 -27.68 -11.53
N ILE A 57 -5.79 -28.11 -10.46
CA ILE A 57 -6.67 -27.22 -9.67
C ILE A 57 -5.85 -26.13 -9.00
N THR A 58 -4.69 -26.49 -8.44
CA THR A 58 -3.72 -25.54 -7.83
C THR A 58 -3.23 -24.52 -8.86
N VAL A 59 -2.80 -25.00 -10.05
CA VAL A 59 -2.34 -24.12 -11.14
C VAL A 59 -3.46 -23.17 -11.60
N ARG A 60 -4.66 -23.70 -11.86
CA ARG A 60 -5.80 -22.89 -12.31
C ARG A 60 -6.18 -21.82 -11.32
N ARG A 61 -6.10 -22.14 -10.00
CA ARG A 61 -6.37 -21.17 -8.96
C ARG A 61 -5.31 -20.07 -8.94
N ALA A 62 -4.02 -20.42 -8.99
CA ALA A 62 -2.94 -19.44 -9.04
C ALA A 62 -3.04 -18.50 -10.27
N LEU A 63 -3.34 -19.06 -11.45
CA LEU A 63 -3.53 -18.27 -12.66
C LEU A 63 -4.80 -17.40 -12.60
N ALA A 64 -5.87 -17.86 -11.94
CA ALA A 64 -7.05 -17.04 -11.71
C ALA A 64 -6.73 -15.86 -10.79
N ASP A 65 -6.03 -16.11 -9.68
CA ASP A 65 -5.61 -15.07 -8.74
C ASP A 65 -4.67 -14.03 -9.41
N LEU A 66 -3.76 -14.47 -10.32
CA LEU A 66 -2.92 -13.57 -11.13
C LEU A 66 -3.72 -12.73 -12.11
N ALA A 67 -4.74 -13.31 -12.75
CA ALA A 67 -5.60 -12.60 -13.68
C ALA A 67 -6.51 -11.59 -12.94
N GLU A 68 -7.06 -11.98 -11.79
CA GLU A 68 -7.84 -11.09 -10.92
C GLU A 68 -7.00 -9.91 -10.42
N ALA A 69 -5.73 -10.16 -10.09
CA ALA A 69 -4.77 -9.11 -9.72
C ALA A 69 -4.24 -8.28 -10.91
N GLY A 70 -4.66 -8.59 -12.16
CA GLY A 70 -4.31 -7.84 -13.35
C GLY A 70 -2.89 -8.08 -13.88
N PHE A 71 -2.16 -9.09 -13.39
CA PHE A 71 -0.80 -9.41 -13.86
C PHE A 71 -0.80 -10.17 -15.17
N ILE A 72 -1.86 -10.91 -15.45
CA ILE A 72 -1.99 -11.70 -16.68
C ILE A 72 -3.40 -11.54 -17.28
N GLU A 73 -3.49 -11.76 -18.58
CA GLU A 73 -4.75 -11.92 -19.31
C GLU A 73 -4.91 -13.39 -19.74
N ARG A 74 -6.07 -13.99 -19.47
CA ARG A 74 -6.39 -15.36 -19.91
C ARG A 74 -7.18 -15.30 -21.20
N ARG A 75 -6.61 -15.88 -22.29
CA ARG A 75 -7.26 -16.00 -23.59
C ARG A 75 -7.74 -17.42 -23.80
N HIS A 76 -9.05 -17.57 -23.90
CA HIS A 76 -9.69 -18.89 -23.99
C HIS A 76 -9.13 -19.73 -25.16
N GLY A 77 -8.66 -20.95 -24.87
CA GLY A 77 -8.08 -21.85 -25.89
C GLY A 77 -6.69 -21.49 -26.39
N ILE A 78 -6.13 -20.33 -25.97
CA ILE A 78 -4.84 -19.84 -26.44
C ILE A 78 -3.78 -19.91 -25.34
N GLY A 79 -4.10 -19.42 -24.13
CA GLY A 79 -3.15 -19.41 -23.01
C GLY A 79 -3.35 -18.21 -22.09
N SER A 80 -2.36 -18.01 -21.21
CA SER A 80 -2.27 -16.87 -20.31
C SER A 80 -1.06 -16.02 -20.72
N PHE A 81 -1.23 -14.70 -20.74
CA PHE A 81 -0.21 -13.75 -21.21
C PHE A 81 -0.01 -12.66 -20.15
N VAL A 82 1.24 -12.22 -19.97
CA VAL A 82 1.55 -11.08 -19.10
C VAL A 82 0.91 -9.82 -19.68
N THR A 83 0.22 -9.04 -18.86
CA THR A 83 -0.45 -7.81 -19.30
C THR A 83 0.57 -6.73 -19.67
N GLU A 84 0.29 -5.94 -20.73
CA GLU A 84 1.11 -4.79 -21.11
C GLU A 84 1.07 -3.68 -20.05
N GLN A 85 -0.05 -3.57 -19.34
CA GLN A 85 -0.20 -2.71 -18.17
C GLN A 85 0.18 -3.48 -16.90
N SER A 86 1.46 -3.88 -16.80
CA SER A 86 1.92 -4.46 -15.54
C SER A 86 1.69 -3.45 -14.41
N PRO A 87 0.94 -3.81 -13.34
CA PRO A 87 0.79 -2.94 -12.19
C PRO A 87 2.12 -2.60 -11.52
N LEU A 88 3.22 -3.21 -12.00
CA LEU A 88 4.59 -2.96 -11.54
C LEU A 88 5.30 -1.82 -12.30
N ARG A 89 4.68 -1.20 -13.33
CA ARG A 89 5.29 -0.04 -13.99
C ARG A 89 5.38 1.12 -12.98
N PRO A 90 6.58 1.67 -12.73
CA PRO A 90 6.70 2.81 -11.85
C PRO A 90 5.84 3.97 -12.37
N PRO A 91 5.10 4.69 -11.52
CA PRO A 91 4.51 5.94 -11.93
C PRO A 91 5.62 6.85 -12.43
N GLU A 92 5.40 7.52 -13.55
CA GLU A 92 6.30 8.58 -14.00
C GLU A 92 6.20 9.70 -12.96
N ALA A 93 7.18 9.74 -12.05
CA ALA A 93 7.27 10.78 -11.04
C ALA A 93 7.73 12.08 -11.74
N SER A 94 6.78 12.82 -12.23
CA SER A 94 7.00 14.14 -12.83
C SER A 94 6.07 15.13 -12.16
N GLY A 95 6.56 15.85 -11.15
CA GLY A 95 5.79 16.92 -10.54
C GLY A 95 6.22 17.22 -9.10
N SER A 96 5.79 18.35 -8.57
CA SER A 96 5.90 18.63 -7.15
C SER A 96 4.93 17.70 -6.37
N TYR A 97 5.19 17.48 -5.09
CA TYR A 97 4.26 16.76 -4.19
C TYR A 97 2.81 17.26 -4.29
N MET A 98 2.62 18.56 -4.57
CA MET A 98 1.30 19.15 -4.78
C MET A 98 0.66 18.74 -6.12
N ASP A 99 1.44 18.48 -7.14
CA ASP A 99 0.92 18.01 -8.44
C ASP A 99 0.54 16.53 -8.36
N GLU A 100 1.32 15.72 -7.64
CA GLU A 100 0.98 14.32 -7.34
C GLU A 100 -0.32 14.23 -6.50
N LEU A 101 -0.51 15.12 -5.52
CA LEU A 101 -1.77 15.21 -4.77
C LEU A 101 -2.96 15.55 -5.67
N ARG A 102 -2.79 16.48 -6.64
CA ARG A 102 -3.85 16.86 -7.59
C ARG A 102 -4.22 15.70 -8.52
N GLN A 103 -3.23 14.96 -9.02
CA GLN A 103 -3.48 13.81 -9.88
C GLN A 103 -4.24 12.72 -9.12
N VAL A 104 -3.81 12.41 -7.89
CA VAL A 104 -4.52 11.46 -7.01
C VAL A 104 -5.96 11.92 -6.73
N GLU A 105 -6.21 13.22 -6.59
CA GLU A 105 -7.55 13.79 -6.42
C GLU A 105 -8.45 13.58 -7.65
N PHE A 106 -7.89 13.73 -8.83
CA PHE A 106 -8.66 13.60 -10.07
C PHE A 106 -9.10 12.14 -10.33
N GLU A 107 -8.23 11.19 -10.04
CA GLU A 107 -8.44 9.77 -10.34
C GLU A 107 -9.21 9.02 -9.23
N THR A 108 -9.36 9.64 -8.06
CA THR A 108 -9.92 8.97 -6.88
C THR A 108 -11.05 9.75 -6.23
N GLU A 109 -11.85 9.03 -5.45
CA GLU A 109 -12.88 9.60 -4.56
C GLU A 109 -12.65 9.15 -3.12
N VAL A 110 -13.24 9.88 -2.18
CA VAL A 110 -13.01 9.66 -0.74
C VAL A 110 -14.34 9.51 -0.01
N ASP A 111 -14.52 8.38 0.65
CA ASP A 111 -15.60 8.14 1.61
C ASP A 111 -15.11 8.48 3.02
N VAL A 112 -15.83 9.31 3.75
CA VAL A 112 -15.61 9.52 5.19
C VAL A 112 -16.37 8.43 5.95
N VAL A 113 -15.64 7.42 6.43
CA VAL A 113 -16.21 6.24 7.10
C VAL A 113 -16.55 6.52 8.56
N GLU A 114 -15.67 7.27 9.26
CA GLU A 114 -15.87 7.68 10.64
C GLU A 114 -15.35 9.09 10.85
N PHE A 115 -16.05 9.84 11.69
CA PHE A 115 -15.73 11.23 12.02
C PHE A 115 -16.17 11.57 13.44
N GLY A 116 -15.36 12.29 14.21
CA GLY A 116 -15.75 12.78 15.53
C GLY A 116 -14.60 12.94 16.52
N MET A 117 -14.90 13.62 17.60
CA MET A 117 -13.93 13.84 18.69
C MET A 117 -13.73 12.59 19.53
N ARG A 118 -12.47 12.18 19.71
CA ARG A 118 -12.08 10.98 20.47
C ARG A 118 -10.86 11.22 21.35
N ALA A 119 -10.70 10.39 22.38
CA ALA A 119 -9.43 10.27 23.10
C ALA A 119 -8.37 9.66 22.18
N LEU A 120 -7.14 10.15 22.25
CA LEU A 120 -6.04 9.62 21.45
C LEU A 120 -5.65 8.22 21.96
N PRO A 121 -5.53 7.20 21.08
CA PRO A 121 -4.92 5.95 21.44
C PRO A 121 -3.47 6.16 21.90
N ARG A 122 -2.99 5.31 22.80
CA ARG A 122 -1.65 5.45 23.38
C ARG A 122 -0.52 5.65 22.35
N PRO A 123 -0.47 4.91 21.22
CA PRO A 123 0.58 5.12 20.20
C PRO A 123 0.51 6.50 19.53
N VAL A 124 -0.69 7.05 19.35
CA VAL A 124 -0.90 8.38 18.77
C VAL A 124 -0.57 9.47 19.80
N PHE A 125 -1.02 9.29 21.05
CA PHE A 125 -0.68 10.19 22.15
C PHE A 125 0.83 10.35 22.33
N GLN A 126 1.60 9.26 22.28
CA GLN A 126 3.08 9.32 22.37
C GLN A 126 3.73 10.17 21.29
N ARG A 127 3.07 10.37 20.15
CA ARG A 127 3.57 11.16 19.01
C ARG A 127 3.06 12.60 19.00
N LEU A 128 1.92 12.86 19.67
CA LEU A 128 1.24 14.16 19.70
C LEU A 128 1.14 14.77 21.11
N ALA A 129 1.83 14.20 22.11
CA ALA A 129 1.78 14.73 23.48
C ALA A 129 2.13 16.23 23.54
N PRO A 130 1.47 17.03 24.39
CA PRO A 130 0.60 16.58 25.51
C PRO A 130 -0.89 16.43 25.18
N ARG A 131 -1.30 16.40 23.91
CA ARG A 131 -2.71 16.36 23.50
C ARG A 131 -3.33 14.99 23.84
N GLU A 132 -4.44 15.00 24.60
CA GLU A 132 -5.15 13.78 25.04
C GLU A 132 -6.34 13.42 24.14
N ARG A 133 -6.92 14.41 23.45
CA ARG A 133 -8.07 14.27 22.57
C ARG A 133 -7.80 14.92 21.22
N GLY A 134 -8.55 14.54 20.21
CA GLY A 134 -8.46 15.13 18.89
C GLY A 134 -9.62 14.73 18.00
N LEU A 135 -9.73 15.43 16.88
CA LEU A 135 -10.67 15.08 15.83
C LEU A 135 -10.14 13.85 15.09
N PHE A 136 -10.87 12.75 15.21
CA PHE A 136 -10.61 11.52 14.47
C PHE A 136 -11.36 11.48 13.17
N VAL A 137 -10.67 11.12 12.10
CA VAL A 137 -11.26 10.94 10.77
C VAL A 137 -10.74 9.64 10.17
N LEU A 138 -11.64 8.74 9.82
CA LEU A 138 -11.35 7.54 9.02
C LEU A 138 -11.88 7.74 7.61
N ARG A 139 -11.01 7.65 6.64
CA ARG A 139 -11.37 7.80 5.23
C ARG A 139 -10.96 6.58 4.44
N LEU A 140 -11.80 6.19 3.49
CA LEU A 140 -11.51 5.19 2.48
C LEU A 140 -11.40 5.90 1.13
N ARG A 141 -10.26 5.73 0.47
CA ARG A 141 -10.02 6.23 -0.88
C ARG A 141 -10.24 5.11 -1.88
N ARG A 142 -11.04 5.40 -2.91
CA ARG A 142 -11.37 4.48 -4.00
C ARG A 142 -10.90 5.02 -5.35
N GLU A 143 -10.58 4.15 -6.27
CA GLU A 143 -10.43 4.52 -7.68
C GLU A 143 -11.80 4.94 -8.23
N ARG A 144 -11.88 6.11 -8.86
CA ARG A 144 -13.16 6.71 -9.29
C ARG A 144 -13.90 5.89 -10.34
N ARG A 145 -13.16 5.25 -11.24
CA ARG A 145 -13.72 4.52 -12.39
C ARG A 145 -14.25 3.14 -12.00
N THR A 146 -13.51 2.42 -11.17
CA THR A 146 -13.82 1.02 -10.79
C THR A 146 -14.51 0.91 -9.45
N GLY A 147 -14.42 1.93 -8.59
CA GLY A 147 -14.86 1.88 -7.19
C GLY A 147 -13.94 1.04 -6.29
N GLU A 148 -12.82 0.53 -6.82
CA GLU A 148 -11.90 -0.30 -6.05
C GLU A 148 -11.25 0.47 -4.90
N PRO A 149 -11.22 -0.11 -3.67
CA PRO A 149 -10.57 0.52 -2.54
C PRO A 149 -9.05 0.49 -2.71
N LEU A 150 -8.41 1.64 -2.54
CA LEU A 150 -6.97 1.83 -2.70
C LEU A 150 -6.26 2.00 -1.37
N MET A 151 -6.83 2.81 -0.47
CA MET A 151 -6.16 3.24 0.75
C MET A 151 -7.15 3.61 1.85
N ILE A 152 -6.85 3.21 3.06
CA ILE A 152 -7.47 3.71 4.28
C ILE A 152 -6.55 4.78 4.86
N THR A 153 -7.12 5.89 5.35
CA THR A 153 -6.40 6.91 6.10
C THR A 153 -7.10 7.18 7.41
N GLU A 154 -6.42 6.95 8.52
CA GLU A 154 -6.80 7.45 9.84
C GLU A 154 -6.07 8.77 10.08
N ALA A 155 -6.81 9.83 10.41
CA ALA A 155 -6.25 11.13 10.76
C ALA A 155 -6.63 11.48 12.21
N TRP A 156 -5.65 11.99 12.95
CA TRP A 156 -5.82 12.54 14.29
C TRP A 156 -5.38 14.00 14.27
N LEU A 157 -6.34 14.89 14.29
CA LEU A 157 -6.16 16.33 14.12
C LEU A 157 -6.40 17.06 15.43
N PRO A 158 -5.84 18.27 15.60
CA PRO A 158 -6.23 19.19 16.65
C PRO A 158 -7.74 19.42 16.70
N ASP A 159 -8.29 19.53 17.90
CA ASP A 159 -9.71 19.81 18.14
C ASP A 159 -10.12 21.19 17.62
N GLU A 160 -9.20 22.15 17.62
CA GLU A 160 -9.41 23.50 17.07
C GLU A 160 -9.76 23.50 15.58
N LEU A 161 -9.47 22.42 14.88
CA LEU A 161 -9.79 22.27 13.46
C LEU A 161 -11.21 21.74 13.19
N ALA A 162 -11.97 21.38 14.23
CA ALA A 162 -13.28 20.75 14.06
C ALA A 162 -14.30 21.61 13.28
N ASP A 163 -14.18 22.94 13.36
CA ASP A 163 -15.05 23.85 12.62
C ASP A 163 -14.68 24.00 11.14
N THR A 164 -13.41 23.73 10.78
CA THR A 164 -12.92 23.86 9.40
C THR A 164 -12.87 22.51 8.70
N VAL A 165 -12.47 21.47 9.43
CA VAL A 165 -12.38 20.09 8.92
C VAL A 165 -13.66 19.36 9.29
N THR A 166 -14.72 19.56 8.50
CA THR A 166 -16.00 18.86 8.66
C THR A 166 -16.10 17.63 7.76
N GLN A 167 -17.08 16.77 8.02
CA GLN A 167 -17.31 15.60 7.19
C GLN A 167 -17.67 16.00 5.75
N GLU A 168 -18.49 17.05 5.57
CA GLU A 168 -18.89 17.58 4.27
C GLU A 168 -17.71 18.20 3.52
N ALA A 169 -16.85 18.93 4.23
CA ALA A 169 -15.66 19.54 3.63
C ALA A 169 -14.68 18.47 3.16
N LEU A 170 -14.50 17.40 3.94
CA LEU A 170 -13.62 16.27 3.59
C LEU A 170 -14.12 15.41 2.42
N ALA A 171 -15.42 15.42 2.14
CA ALA A 171 -16.00 14.76 0.99
C ALA A 171 -15.69 15.49 -0.34
N THR A 172 -15.37 16.80 -0.27
CA THR A 172 -15.18 17.65 -1.45
C THR A 172 -13.77 18.18 -1.62
N LEU A 173 -13.01 18.31 -0.52
CA LEU A 173 -11.67 18.88 -0.50
C LEU A 173 -10.66 17.96 0.18
N PRO A 174 -9.43 17.93 -0.31
CA PRO A 174 -8.32 17.24 0.35
C PRO A 174 -8.04 17.81 1.73
N LEU A 175 -7.65 16.93 2.67
CA LEU A 175 -7.31 17.34 4.02
C LEU A 175 -6.29 18.49 4.06
N TYR A 176 -5.20 18.38 3.30
CA TYR A 176 -4.16 19.44 3.30
C TYR A 176 -4.63 20.78 2.78
N ARG A 177 -5.63 20.79 1.91
CA ARG A 177 -6.26 22.03 1.46
C ARG A 177 -7.10 22.65 2.56
N LEU A 178 -7.83 21.84 3.33
CA LEU A 178 -8.58 22.32 4.50
C LEU A 178 -7.65 22.86 5.58
N LEU A 179 -6.52 22.19 5.83
CA LEU A 179 -5.50 22.66 6.77
C LEU A 179 -4.89 24.01 6.33
N ALA A 180 -4.58 24.15 5.04
CA ALA A 180 -4.09 25.41 4.50
C ALA A 180 -5.12 26.53 4.61
N ASN A 181 -6.41 26.24 4.35
CA ASN A 181 -7.51 27.20 4.54
C ASN A 181 -7.70 27.61 6.00
N ALA A 182 -7.38 26.70 6.94
CA ALA A 182 -7.35 26.99 8.37
C ALA A 182 -6.08 27.75 8.84
N GLY A 183 -5.18 28.11 7.91
CA GLY A 183 -3.95 28.83 8.23
C GLY A 183 -2.83 27.94 8.81
N VAL A 184 -2.94 26.63 8.72
CA VAL A 184 -1.89 25.69 9.19
C VAL A 184 -0.72 25.72 8.21
N ASN A 185 0.43 26.22 8.68
CA ASN A 185 1.68 26.18 7.92
C ASN A 185 2.47 24.92 8.26
N LEU A 186 2.56 24.01 7.32
CA LEU A 186 3.29 22.74 7.50
C LEU A 186 4.79 22.99 7.33
N GLU A 187 5.60 22.53 8.29
CA GLU A 187 7.05 22.76 8.32
C GLU A 187 7.84 21.48 8.02
N ARG A 188 7.45 20.39 8.64
CA ARG A 188 8.16 19.10 8.55
C ARG A 188 7.21 17.92 8.61
N LEU A 189 7.54 16.88 7.88
CA LEU A 189 6.82 15.60 7.87
C LEU A 189 7.79 14.49 8.20
N GLU A 190 7.45 13.68 9.19
CA GLU A 190 8.17 12.44 9.50
C GLU A 190 7.33 11.25 9.03
N HIS A 191 7.95 10.34 8.30
CA HIS A 191 7.31 9.13 7.81
C HIS A 191 7.95 7.89 8.39
N GLU A 192 7.13 6.95 8.81
CA GLU A 192 7.53 5.61 9.21
C GLU A 192 6.77 4.60 8.35
N LEU A 193 7.50 3.76 7.61
CA LEU A 193 6.92 2.73 6.76
C LEU A 193 7.13 1.37 7.41
N THR A 194 6.05 0.62 7.53
CA THR A 194 6.06 -0.74 8.06
C THR A 194 5.18 -1.65 7.21
N ALA A 195 5.41 -2.96 7.33
CA ALA A 195 4.52 -3.96 6.79
C ALA A 195 3.62 -4.52 7.89
N GLU A 196 2.38 -4.83 7.56
CA GLU A 196 1.43 -5.50 8.44
C GLU A 196 0.57 -6.51 7.67
N VAL A 197 -0.25 -7.26 8.39
CA VAL A 197 -1.24 -8.15 7.78
C VAL A 197 -2.65 -7.60 7.99
N ALA A 198 -3.51 -7.80 7.00
CA ALA A 198 -4.90 -7.36 7.07
C ALA A 198 -5.67 -8.08 8.19
N GLY A 199 -6.10 -7.34 9.18
CA GLY A 199 -7.10 -7.79 10.15
C GLY A 199 -8.52 -7.76 9.53
N PRO A 200 -9.54 -8.30 10.21
CA PRO A 200 -10.89 -8.42 9.66
C PRO A 200 -11.48 -7.09 9.17
N ARG A 201 -11.32 -6.01 9.93
CA ARG A 201 -11.85 -4.68 9.59
C ARG A 201 -11.13 -4.09 8.38
N THR A 202 -9.80 -4.13 8.37
CA THR A 202 -8.97 -3.60 7.28
C THR A 202 -9.21 -4.40 6.00
N ALA A 203 -9.33 -5.73 6.11
CA ALA A 203 -9.64 -6.61 5.00
C ALA A 203 -10.99 -6.26 4.36
N ALA A 204 -12.03 -6.02 5.18
CA ALA A 204 -13.35 -5.64 4.69
C ALA A 204 -13.36 -4.26 4.01
N LEU A 205 -12.63 -3.28 4.56
CA LEU A 205 -12.55 -1.93 3.98
C LEU A 205 -11.75 -1.88 2.67
N LEU A 206 -10.65 -2.65 2.58
CA LEU A 206 -9.78 -2.71 1.41
C LEU A 206 -10.18 -3.79 0.39
N ASP A 207 -11.30 -4.48 0.61
CA ASP A 207 -11.73 -5.58 -0.24
C ASP A 207 -10.59 -6.56 -0.53
N THR A 208 -10.02 -7.11 0.55
CA THR A 208 -8.90 -8.06 0.51
C THR A 208 -9.12 -9.20 1.50
N THR A 209 -8.28 -10.21 1.46
CA THR A 209 -8.38 -11.36 2.36
C THR A 209 -7.73 -11.05 3.72
N ILE A 210 -8.31 -11.54 4.82
CA ILE A 210 -7.67 -11.51 6.14
C ILE A 210 -6.30 -12.20 6.04
N GLY A 211 -5.26 -11.56 6.60
CA GLY A 211 -3.88 -12.03 6.50
C GLY A 211 -3.13 -11.59 5.25
N SER A 212 -3.77 -10.88 4.30
CA SER A 212 -3.06 -10.28 3.16
C SER A 212 -2.01 -9.27 3.65
N PRO A 213 -0.84 -9.21 2.98
CA PRO A 213 0.18 -8.21 3.31
C PRO A 213 -0.31 -6.80 2.97
N LEU A 214 0.01 -5.85 3.83
CA LEU A 214 -0.32 -4.44 3.68
C LEU A 214 0.91 -3.58 3.96
N ILE A 215 0.96 -2.41 3.35
CA ILE A 215 1.91 -1.35 3.67
C ILE A 215 1.23 -0.37 4.61
N ARG A 216 1.87 -0.06 5.75
CA ARG A 216 1.46 1.01 6.65
C ARG A 216 2.44 2.15 6.56
N VAL A 217 1.93 3.36 6.38
CA VAL A 217 2.70 4.60 6.42
C VAL A 217 2.13 5.47 7.56
N ASN A 218 2.88 5.60 8.62
CA ASN A 218 2.59 6.54 9.69
C ASN A 218 3.27 7.87 9.38
N ARG A 219 2.58 8.98 9.59
CA ARG A 219 3.10 10.31 9.34
C ARG A 219 2.80 11.22 10.53
N VAL A 220 3.84 11.81 11.11
CA VAL A 220 3.71 12.93 12.03
C VAL A 220 3.98 14.21 11.24
N VAL A 221 3.11 15.17 11.35
CA VAL A 221 3.24 16.47 10.69
C VAL A 221 3.48 17.52 11.75
N PHE A 222 4.45 18.39 11.50
CA PHE A 222 4.87 19.45 12.40
C PHE A 222 4.43 20.82 11.85
N ALA A 223 3.98 21.69 12.74
CA ALA A 223 3.67 23.09 12.49
C ALA A 223 4.07 23.92 13.73
N ALA A 224 4.60 25.11 13.54
CA ALA A 224 5.12 25.97 14.61
C ALA A 224 6.15 25.26 15.52
N GLY A 225 6.99 24.39 14.94
CA GLY A 225 8.02 23.64 15.65
C GLY A 225 7.52 22.41 16.44
N GLU A 226 6.21 22.19 16.56
CA GLU A 226 5.60 21.16 17.40
C GLU A 226 4.85 20.09 16.58
N PRO A 227 4.69 18.86 17.10
CA PRO A 227 3.83 17.85 16.50
C PRO A 227 2.39 18.34 16.42
N HIS A 228 1.88 18.49 15.20
CA HIS A 228 0.55 19.07 14.95
C HIS A 228 -0.52 18.01 14.77
N HIS A 229 -0.30 17.04 13.88
CA HIS A 229 -1.26 15.98 13.62
C HIS A 229 -0.58 14.68 13.16
N PHE A 230 -1.33 13.60 13.27
CA PHE A 230 -0.88 12.27 12.91
C PHE A 230 -1.79 11.65 11.87
N LEU A 231 -1.18 11.02 10.86
CA LEU A 231 -1.87 10.23 9.85
C LEU A 231 -1.33 8.81 9.86
N SER A 232 -2.22 7.83 9.76
CA SER A 232 -1.87 6.44 9.48
C SER A 232 -2.56 6.01 8.20
N MET A 233 -1.79 5.68 7.20
CA MET A 233 -2.28 5.23 5.89
C MET A 233 -2.00 3.74 5.74
N VAL A 234 -2.99 2.98 5.29
CA VAL A 234 -2.88 1.55 5.01
C VAL A 234 -3.25 1.30 3.57
N LEU A 235 -2.35 0.64 2.84
CA LEU A 235 -2.50 0.39 1.40
C LEU A 235 -2.25 -1.08 1.07
N SER A 236 -2.95 -1.58 0.05
CA SER A 236 -2.65 -2.87 -0.53
C SER A 236 -1.47 -2.75 -1.51
N PRO A 237 -0.39 -3.52 -1.36
CA PRO A 237 0.77 -3.46 -2.26
C PRO A 237 0.44 -3.93 -3.69
N ASN A 238 -0.68 -4.62 -3.88
CA ASN A 238 -1.14 -5.02 -5.21
C ASN A 238 -1.77 -3.86 -6.00
N ARG A 239 -2.21 -2.78 -5.31
CA ARG A 239 -2.95 -1.66 -5.91
C ARG A 239 -2.27 -0.31 -5.70
N SER A 240 -1.34 -0.22 -4.74
CA SER A 240 -0.73 1.05 -4.36
C SER A 240 0.75 0.87 -4.04
N ARG A 241 1.54 1.91 -4.26
CA ARG A 241 2.96 1.98 -3.96
C ARG A 241 3.27 3.26 -3.23
N VAL A 242 4.35 3.22 -2.46
CA VAL A 242 4.94 4.42 -1.87
C VAL A 242 6.23 4.69 -2.64
N VAL A 243 6.30 5.85 -3.30
CA VAL A 243 7.45 6.26 -4.10
C VAL A 243 8.14 7.42 -3.41
N PHE A 244 9.45 7.35 -3.27
CA PHE A 244 10.28 8.43 -2.76
C PHE A 244 11.20 8.93 -3.86
N ASN A 245 11.20 10.23 -4.07
CA ASN A 245 12.17 10.90 -4.93
C ASN A 245 13.14 11.68 -4.06
N GLN A 246 14.42 11.39 -4.19
CA GLN A 246 15.49 12.04 -3.44
C GLN A 246 16.53 12.61 -4.40
N THR A 247 16.93 13.85 -4.16
CA THR A 247 18.06 14.45 -4.86
C THR A 247 19.38 14.08 -4.17
N PRO A 248 20.53 14.19 -4.84
CA PRO A 248 21.84 14.04 -4.18
C PRO A 248 22.03 14.98 -2.98
N GLY A 249 21.40 16.16 -2.98
CA GLY A 249 21.41 17.11 -1.87
C GLY A 249 20.66 16.58 -0.64
N ASP A 250 19.54 15.91 -0.84
CA ASP A 250 18.75 15.28 0.23
C ASP A 250 19.55 14.16 0.91
N LEU A 251 20.28 13.36 0.12
CA LEU A 251 21.17 12.31 0.64
C LEU A 251 22.34 12.89 1.47
N ALA A 252 22.93 14.00 1.00
CA ALA A 252 24.05 14.64 1.68
C ALA A 252 23.62 15.35 2.99
N SER A 253 22.41 15.88 3.05
CA SER A 253 21.87 16.58 4.24
C SER A 253 21.29 15.63 5.30
N GLY A 254 21.22 14.32 5.02
CA GLY A 254 20.52 13.35 5.88
C GLY A 254 19.00 13.53 5.87
N ALA A 255 18.47 14.41 5.01
CA ALA A 255 17.05 14.48 4.71
C ALA A 255 16.69 13.29 3.82
N GLY A 256 15.75 12.47 4.23
CA GLY A 256 15.30 11.37 3.41
C GLY A 256 15.07 10.07 4.19
N MET A 257 15.13 8.94 3.49
CA MET A 257 14.84 7.64 4.07
C MET A 257 16.00 7.13 4.92
N ALA A 258 15.73 6.81 6.19
CA ALA A 258 16.64 6.06 7.06
C ALA A 258 16.05 4.68 7.36
N ILE A 259 16.90 3.66 7.48
CA ILE A 259 16.48 2.33 7.95
C ILE A 259 16.80 2.23 9.43
N ALA A 260 15.78 2.07 10.27
CA ALA A 260 15.93 1.81 11.68
C ALA A 260 15.66 0.34 11.99
N HIS A 261 16.42 -0.22 12.93
CA HIS A 261 16.24 -1.60 13.38
C HIS A 261 15.85 -1.60 14.86
N ASP A 262 14.75 -2.27 15.19
CA ASP A 262 14.35 -2.54 16.58
C ASP A 262 15.24 -3.66 17.16
N VAL A 263 16.45 -3.29 17.57
CA VAL A 263 17.37 -4.23 18.25
C VAL A 263 16.99 -4.26 19.73
N ARG A 264 16.44 -5.37 20.20
CA ARG A 264 16.27 -5.58 21.65
C ARG A 264 17.65 -5.58 22.28
N ARG A 265 17.95 -4.59 23.11
CA ARG A 265 19.13 -4.65 23.98
C ARG A 265 18.97 -5.86 24.90
N PRO A 266 20.00 -6.72 25.05
CA PRO A 266 19.96 -7.75 26.07
C PRO A 266 19.70 -7.06 27.41
N THR A 267 18.71 -7.50 28.15
CA THR A 267 18.54 -7.13 29.56
C THR A 267 19.76 -7.63 30.30
N ALA A 268 20.55 -6.71 30.84
CA ALA A 268 21.69 -7.02 31.73
C ALA A 268 21.19 -7.67 33.02
#